data_f69cf8cf37841791fc5f4e06b8fb6144
#
_entry.id   f69cf8cf37841791fc5f4e06b8fb6144
#
_cell.length_a   1.000
_cell.length_b   1.000
_cell.length_c   1.000
_cell.angle_alpha   90.00
_cell.angle_beta   90.00
_cell.angle_gamma   90.00
#
_symmetry.space_group_name_H-M   'P 1'
#
loop_
_entity.id
_entity.type
_entity.pdbx_description
1 polymer ?
#
loop_
_entity_poly.entity_id
_entity_poly.type
_entity_poly.pdbx_seq_one_letter_code
_entity_poly.pdbx_strand_id
1 'polypeptide(L)'
;MHAQGTNIKIGAQNMNAEEKGAYTGEVSGEMLKAIGVEYVIIGHSERRAYYNETDESVNKKLKKALSLGLKPIVCVGESLEEREAGNAKDIVTTQTKLALDGLSNEEVEKTIIAYEPIWAIGTGKTATKEDANETIKWIREEIEKIYGNSVSDSVIIQYGGSVKSSNAKELFEMSDIDGGLVGGASLKADEFAKIVNYK
;
A
#
# COMPACT_ATOMS: atom_id res chain seq x y z
N MET A 1 -6.88 -10.83 -22.42
CA MET A 1 -6.94 -10.53 -20.96
C MET A 1 -8.36 -10.11 -20.60
N HIS A 2 -8.93 -10.61 -19.49
CA HIS A 2 -10.32 -10.28 -19.09
C HIS A 2 -10.55 -8.82 -18.74
N ALA A 3 -9.49 -8.06 -18.42
CA ALA A 3 -9.57 -6.62 -18.11
C ALA A 3 -9.57 -5.71 -19.37
N GLN A 4 -9.35 -6.27 -20.56
CA GLN A 4 -9.31 -5.49 -21.79
C GLN A 4 -10.68 -4.88 -22.11
N GLY A 5 -10.73 -3.57 -22.36
CA GLY A 5 -11.97 -2.83 -22.63
C GLY A 5 -12.74 -2.41 -21.37
N THR A 6 -12.18 -2.63 -20.18
CA THR A 6 -12.74 -2.18 -18.90
C THR A 6 -11.85 -1.10 -18.28
N ASN A 7 -12.34 -0.48 -17.19
CA ASN A 7 -11.54 0.44 -16.35
C ASN A 7 -10.67 -0.29 -15.30
N ILE A 8 -10.68 -1.63 -15.29
CA ILE A 8 -9.87 -2.43 -14.35
C ILE A 8 -8.40 -2.36 -14.76
N LYS A 9 -7.53 -2.04 -13.81
CA LYS A 9 -6.09 -1.98 -13.98
C LYS A 9 -5.43 -3.23 -13.42
N ILE A 10 -4.33 -3.64 -14.03
CA ILE A 10 -3.58 -4.82 -13.59
C ILE A 10 -2.42 -4.36 -12.73
N GLY A 11 -2.30 -4.97 -11.53
CA GLY A 11 -1.20 -4.76 -10.60
C GLY A 11 -0.41 -6.04 -10.36
N ALA A 12 0.91 -5.90 -10.18
CA ALA A 12 1.77 -6.96 -9.67
C ALA A 12 1.85 -6.88 -8.14
N GLN A 13 2.08 -8.01 -7.48
CA GLN A 13 2.18 -8.06 -6.01
C GLN A 13 3.61 -7.87 -5.49
N ASN A 14 4.59 -7.74 -6.37
CA ASN A 14 5.98 -7.42 -6.08
C ASN A 14 6.75 -7.16 -7.38
N MET A 15 7.94 -6.57 -7.25
CA MET A 15 8.96 -6.50 -8.30
C MET A 15 10.36 -6.48 -7.71
N ASN A 16 11.36 -6.83 -8.50
CA ASN A 16 12.76 -6.60 -8.15
C ASN A 16 13.15 -5.15 -8.51
N ALA A 17 14.07 -4.57 -7.75
CA ALA A 17 14.60 -3.23 -8.00
C ALA A 17 15.66 -3.20 -9.13
N GLU A 18 16.26 -4.35 -9.43
CA GLU A 18 17.32 -4.46 -10.42
C GLU A 18 16.76 -4.48 -11.83
N GLU A 19 17.43 -3.76 -12.72
CA GLU A 19 17.04 -3.66 -14.13
C GLU A 19 17.39 -4.91 -14.93
N LYS A 20 18.57 -5.44 -14.68
CA LYS A 20 19.13 -6.61 -15.36
C LYS A 20 20.18 -7.31 -14.50
N GLY A 21 20.42 -8.56 -14.77
CA GLY A 21 21.41 -9.37 -14.06
C GLY A 21 20.93 -10.80 -13.82
N ALA A 22 21.77 -11.59 -13.14
CA ALA A 22 21.50 -12.96 -12.79
C ALA A 22 20.75 -13.04 -11.42
N TYR A 23 19.48 -12.70 -11.42
CA TYR A 23 18.59 -12.74 -10.25
C TYR A 23 17.54 -13.84 -10.44
N THR A 24 17.97 -15.08 -10.38
CA THR A 24 17.13 -16.26 -10.67
C THR A 24 15.84 -16.24 -9.83
N GLY A 25 14.70 -16.30 -10.54
CA GLY A 25 13.36 -16.31 -9.90
C GLY A 25 12.74 -14.93 -9.71
N GLU A 26 13.51 -13.84 -9.90
CA GLU A 26 12.99 -12.47 -9.78
C GLU A 26 12.32 -11.97 -11.07
N VAL A 27 11.37 -11.05 -10.88
CA VAL A 27 10.67 -10.36 -11.97
C VAL A 27 10.99 -8.88 -11.92
N SER A 28 11.58 -8.36 -13.00
CA SER A 28 11.91 -6.93 -13.08
C SER A 28 10.68 -6.07 -13.43
N GLY A 29 10.76 -4.77 -13.15
CA GLY A 29 9.72 -3.83 -13.52
C GLY A 29 9.52 -3.73 -15.04
N GLU A 30 10.58 -3.90 -15.82
CA GLU A 30 10.53 -3.93 -17.29
C GLU A 30 9.72 -5.13 -17.81
N MET A 31 9.89 -6.32 -17.19
CA MET A 31 9.08 -7.50 -17.51
C MET A 31 7.60 -7.26 -17.22
N LEU A 32 7.28 -6.61 -16.09
CA LEU A 32 5.90 -6.26 -15.73
C LEU A 32 5.29 -5.28 -16.76
N LYS A 33 6.02 -4.25 -17.15
CA LYS A 33 5.55 -3.30 -18.16
C LYS A 33 5.32 -3.96 -19.52
N ALA A 34 6.19 -4.87 -19.92
CA ALA A 34 6.08 -5.56 -21.20
C ALA A 34 4.77 -6.37 -21.33
N ILE A 35 4.16 -6.79 -20.23
CA ILE A 35 2.88 -7.50 -20.21
C ILE A 35 1.69 -6.61 -19.83
N GLY A 36 1.88 -5.28 -19.75
CA GLY A 36 0.80 -4.32 -19.53
C GLY A 36 0.39 -4.13 -18.07
N VAL A 37 1.27 -4.44 -17.12
CA VAL A 37 1.06 -4.11 -15.69
C VAL A 37 1.21 -2.61 -15.50
N GLU A 38 0.29 -2.00 -14.76
CA GLU A 38 0.28 -0.57 -14.45
C GLU A 38 0.63 -0.27 -12.99
N TYR A 39 0.27 -1.17 -12.07
CA TYR A 39 0.46 -1.00 -10.61
C TYR A 39 1.40 -2.06 -10.05
N VAL A 40 2.06 -1.77 -8.94
CA VAL A 40 2.86 -2.76 -8.22
C VAL A 40 2.79 -2.52 -6.71
N ILE A 41 2.51 -3.59 -5.96
CA ILE A 41 2.56 -3.58 -4.48
C ILE A 41 4.02 -3.78 -4.06
N ILE A 42 4.49 -2.98 -3.11
CA ILE A 42 5.86 -2.99 -2.60
C ILE A 42 5.83 -2.95 -1.08
N GLY A 43 6.67 -3.75 -0.44
CA GLY A 43 6.84 -3.74 1.00
C GLY A 43 5.68 -4.31 1.79
N HIS A 44 4.83 -5.18 1.18
CA HIS A 44 3.76 -5.88 1.88
C HIS A 44 4.30 -6.57 3.14
N SER A 45 3.52 -6.58 4.21
CA SER A 45 3.92 -7.14 5.51
C SER A 45 4.44 -8.58 5.44
N GLU A 46 3.84 -9.44 4.63
CA GLU A 46 4.33 -10.80 4.39
C GLU A 46 5.73 -10.82 3.76
N ARG A 47 6.03 -9.87 2.87
CA ARG A 47 7.36 -9.79 2.26
C ARG A 47 8.42 -9.30 3.23
N ARG A 48 8.05 -8.38 4.12
CA ARG A 48 8.92 -7.97 5.23
C ARG A 48 9.19 -9.12 6.18
N ALA A 49 8.15 -9.88 6.55
CA ALA A 49 8.25 -10.99 7.50
C ALA A 49 8.94 -12.24 6.93
N TYR A 50 8.64 -12.63 5.69
CA TYR A 50 9.06 -13.93 5.14
C TYR A 50 10.21 -13.83 4.14
N TYR A 51 10.44 -12.66 3.55
CA TYR A 51 11.42 -12.45 2.48
C TYR A 51 12.44 -11.36 2.80
N ASN A 52 12.52 -10.94 4.07
CA ASN A 52 13.49 -9.97 4.57
C ASN A 52 13.48 -8.62 3.81
N GLU A 53 12.33 -8.17 3.32
CA GLU A 53 12.23 -6.82 2.76
C GLU A 53 12.42 -5.77 3.87
N THR A 54 13.34 -4.85 3.66
CA THR A 54 13.64 -3.72 4.56
C THR A 54 13.11 -2.42 3.98
N ASP A 55 13.04 -1.36 4.79
CA ASP A 55 12.65 -0.04 4.31
C ASP A 55 13.56 0.47 3.19
N GLU A 56 14.86 0.15 3.25
CA GLU A 56 15.81 0.47 2.18
C GLU A 56 15.47 -0.27 0.87
N SER A 57 15.13 -1.57 0.96
CA SER A 57 14.75 -2.35 -0.23
C SER A 57 13.44 -1.85 -0.81
N VAL A 58 12.49 -1.44 0.05
CA VAL A 58 11.21 -0.83 -0.34
C VAL A 58 11.45 0.49 -1.07
N ASN A 59 12.27 1.38 -0.54
CA ASN A 59 12.62 2.65 -1.19
C ASN A 59 13.28 2.43 -2.58
N LYS A 60 14.22 1.48 -2.69
CA LYS A 60 14.85 1.13 -3.99
C LYS A 60 13.81 0.65 -5.02
N LYS A 61 12.91 -0.25 -4.60
CA LYS A 61 11.83 -0.74 -5.46
C LYS A 61 10.86 0.37 -5.86
N LEU A 62 10.52 1.26 -4.92
CA LEU A 62 9.65 2.39 -5.18
C LEU A 62 10.24 3.34 -6.24
N LYS A 63 11.49 3.75 -6.08
CA LYS A 63 12.20 4.58 -7.06
C LYS A 63 12.28 3.91 -8.43
N LYS A 64 12.56 2.61 -8.46
CA LYS A 64 12.60 1.85 -9.72
C LYS A 64 11.22 1.77 -10.38
N ALA A 65 10.15 1.52 -9.63
CA ALA A 65 8.79 1.49 -10.15
C ALA A 65 8.40 2.84 -10.78
N LEU A 66 8.65 3.94 -10.07
CA LEU A 66 8.38 5.30 -10.54
C LEU A 66 9.17 5.64 -11.81
N SER A 67 10.46 5.29 -11.87
CA SER A 67 11.31 5.52 -13.05
C SER A 67 10.81 4.82 -14.31
N LEU A 68 10.08 3.72 -14.14
CA LEU A 68 9.45 2.97 -15.23
C LEU A 68 8.02 3.43 -15.53
N GLY A 69 7.48 4.40 -14.77
CA GLY A 69 6.10 4.88 -14.92
C GLY A 69 5.06 3.86 -14.43
N LEU A 70 5.45 2.91 -13.57
CA LEU A 70 4.52 2.11 -12.79
C LEU A 70 3.96 2.95 -11.64
N LYS A 71 2.75 2.62 -11.19
CA LYS A 71 2.10 3.23 -10.02
C LYS A 71 2.33 2.32 -8.80
N PRO A 72 3.23 2.68 -7.90
CA PRO A 72 3.53 1.86 -6.73
C PRO A 72 2.45 2.02 -5.65
N ILE A 73 2.15 0.90 -4.97
CA ILE A 73 1.37 0.84 -3.74
C ILE A 73 2.33 0.38 -2.65
N VAL A 74 2.74 1.28 -1.78
CA VAL A 74 3.72 1.00 -0.72
C VAL A 74 3.00 0.65 0.57
N CYS A 75 3.28 -0.54 1.10
CA CYS A 75 2.71 -1.01 2.35
C CYS A 75 3.56 -0.59 3.55
N VAL A 76 2.88 -0.05 4.56
CA VAL A 76 3.43 0.31 5.86
C VAL A 76 2.50 -0.17 6.97
N GLY A 77 3.04 -0.55 8.11
CA GLY A 77 2.20 -1.01 9.21
C GLY A 77 3.00 -1.53 10.39
N GLU A 78 2.33 -1.61 11.53
CA GLU A 78 2.88 -2.06 12.80
C GLU A 78 2.37 -3.44 13.19
N SER A 79 3.17 -4.17 13.95
CA SER A 79 2.79 -5.42 14.62
C SER A 79 1.91 -5.16 15.86
N LEU A 80 1.31 -6.22 16.39
CA LEU A 80 0.55 -6.14 17.64
C LEU A 80 1.44 -5.70 18.81
N GLU A 81 2.64 -6.25 18.89
CA GLU A 81 3.60 -5.91 19.95
C GLU A 81 3.98 -4.42 19.92
N GLU A 82 4.26 -3.89 18.75
CA GLU A 82 4.57 -2.47 18.58
C GLU A 82 3.38 -1.57 18.94
N ARG A 83 2.16 -1.97 18.59
CA ARG A 83 0.95 -1.24 18.95
C ARG A 83 0.68 -1.26 20.45
N GLU A 84 0.78 -2.42 21.10
CA GLU A 84 0.60 -2.58 22.54
C GLU A 84 1.68 -1.84 23.34
N ALA A 85 2.89 -1.70 22.79
CA ALA A 85 3.98 -0.90 23.34
C ALA A 85 3.78 0.62 23.14
N GLY A 86 2.73 1.06 22.43
CA GLY A 86 2.48 2.48 22.13
C GLY A 86 3.33 3.06 21.01
N ASN A 87 4.03 2.23 20.25
CA ASN A 87 5.00 2.65 19.21
C ASN A 87 4.37 2.75 17.80
N ALA A 88 3.08 2.47 17.63
CA ALA A 88 2.41 2.40 16.33
C ALA A 88 2.68 3.65 15.47
N LYS A 89 2.54 4.84 16.04
CA LYS A 89 2.78 6.11 15.32
C LYS A 89 4.22 6.20 14.82
N ASP A 90 5.19 5.93 15.67
CA ASP A 90 6.62 6.03 15.32
C ASP A 90 7.00 5.02 14.22
N ILE A 91 6.44 3.81 14.26
CA ILE A 91 6.68 2.78 13.25
C ILE A 91 6.14 3.22 11.88
N VAL A 92 4.85 3.56 11.78
CA VAL A 92 4.24 3.88 10.49
C VAL A 92 4.80 5.17 9.88
N THR A 93 5.11 6.18 10.70
CA THR A 93 5.71 7.43 10.22
C THR A 93 7.15 7.22 9.78
N THR A 94 7.92 6.41 10.50
CA THR A 94 9.30 6.05 10.11
C THR A 94 9.32 5.26 8.80
N GLN A 95 8.50 4.22 8.66
CA GLN A 95 8.39 3.44 7.42
C GLN A 95 7.98 4.34 6.25
N THR A 96 7.01 5.23 6.44
CA THR A 96 6.56 6.19 5.41
C THR A 96 7.70 7.11 5.00
N LYS A 97 8.37 7.73 5.96
CA LYS A 97 9.52 8.61 5.71
C LYS A 97 10.63 7.90 4.94
N LEU A 98 11.03 6.70 5.37
CA LEU A 98 12.11 5.94 4.73
C LEU A 98 11.72 5.45 3.33
N ALA A 99 10.48 5.02 3.14
CA ALA A 99 9.98 4.63 1.83
C ALA A 99 10.04 5.79 0.82
N LEU A 100 9.66 6.99 1.24
CA LEU A 100 9.58 8.18 0.39
C LEU A 100 10.91 8.97 0.30
N ASP A 101 11.95 8.56 1.04
CA ASP A 101 13.21 9.29 1.10
C ASP A 101 13.83 9.54 -0.29
N GLY A 102 14.15 10.81 -0.56
CA GLY A 102 14.79 11.24 -1.80
C GLY A 102 13.86 11.29 -3.02
N LEU A 103 12.53 11.20 -2.85
CA LEU A 103 11.56 11.44 -3.92
C LEU A 103 11.22 12.92 -4.07
N SER A 104 10.88 13.34 -5.28
CA SER A 104 10.29 14.65 -5.54
C SER A 104 8.79 14.66 -5.18
N ASN A 105 8.21 15.86 -5.04
CA ASN A 105 6.78 16.03 -4.80
C ASN A 105 5.93 15.28 -5.85
N GLU A 106 6.28 15.40 -7.14
CA GLU A 106 5.57 14.75 -8.24
C GLU A 106 5.64 13.20 -8.16
N GLU A 107 6.73 12.65 -7.65
CA GLU A 107 6.88 11.21 -7.44
C GLU A 107 6.05 10.73 -6.26
N VAL A 108 5.99 11.51 -5.18
CA VAL A 108 5.14 11.22 -4.02
C VAL A 108 3.67 11.25 -4.39
N GLU A 109 3.21 12.24 -5.16
CA GLU A 109 1.83 12.34 -5.66
C GLU A 109 1.40 11.13 -6.54
N LYS A 110 2.36 10.44 -7.17
CA LYS A 110 2.12 9.22 -7.96
C LYS A 110 2.16 7.94 -7.14
N THR A 111 2.54 8.03 -5.87
CA THR A 111 2.67 6.90 -4.95
C THR A 111 1.37 6.73 -4.16
N ILE A 112 0.91 5.49 -4.03
CA ILE A 112 -0.19 5.12 -3.15
C ILE A 112 0.43 4.50 -1.90
N ILE A 113 -0.05 4.87 -0.72
CA ILE A 113 0.32 4.22 0.53
C ILE A 113 -0.80 3.26 0.95
N ALA A 114 -0.45 2.09 1.44
CA ALA A 114 -1.40 1.15 2.03
C ALA A 114 -1.01 0.91 3.49
N TYR A 115 -1.87 1.32 4.41
CA TYR A 115 -1.69 1.03 5.83
C TYR A 115 -2.17 -0.38 6.16
N GLU A 116 -1.28 -1.22 6.63
CA GLU A 116 -1.55 -2.59 7.05
C GLU A 116 -1.43 -2.72 8.58
N PRO A 117 -2.54 -2.73 9.36
CA PRO A 117 -2.47 -3.19 10.74
C PRO A 117 -2.14 -4.70 10.73
N ILE A 118 -0.84 -5.06 10.85
CA ILE A 118 -0.36 -6.44 10.65
C ILE A 118 -1.10 -7.42 11.58
N TRP A 119 -1.41 -6.97 12.78
CA TRP A 119 -2.17 -7.70 13.79
C TRP A 119 -3.63 -8.00 13.41
N ALA A 120 -4.17 -7.31 12.41
CA ALA A 120 -5.53 -7.50 11.90
C ALA A 120 -5.58 -8.27 10.58
N ILE A 121 -4.43 -8.67 10.01
CA ILE A 121 -4.37 -9.39 8.74
C ILE A 121 -4.50 -10.89 9.00
N GLY A 122 -5.57 -11.53 8.51
CA GLY A 122 -5.75 -12.98 8.60
C GLY A 122 -6.02 -13.53 10.00
N THR A 123 -6.08 -12.71 11.03
CA THR A 123 -6.25 -13.12 12.44
C THR A 123 -7.70 -13.20 12.90
N GLY A 124 -8.63 -12.66 12.09
CA GLY A 124 -10.03 -12.45 12.48
C GLY A 124 -10.25 -11.21 13.37
N LYS A 125 -9.20 -10.55 13.84
CA LYS A 125 -9.28 -9.23 14.47
C LYS A 125 -9.44 -8.17 13.38
N THR A 126 -10.16 -7.11 13.66
CA THR A 126 -10.27 -5.93 12.80
C THR A 126 -9.93 -4.70 13.62
N ALA A 127 -9.16 -3.78 13.03
CA ALA A 127 -9.05 -2.45 13.59
C ALA A 127 -10.43 -1.78 13.57
N THR A 128 -10.73 -0.97 14.55
CA THR A 128 -11.91 -0.10 14.46
C THR A 128 -11.68 0.90 13.33
N LYS A 129 -12.75 1.45 12.77
CA LYS A 129 -12.61 2.49 11.72
C LYS A 129 -11.91 3.73 12.26
N GLU A 130 -12.10 4.03 13.53
CA GLU A 130 -11.45 5.13 14.23
C GLU A 130 -9.94 4.90 14.37
N ASP A 131 -9.51 3.70 14.82
CA ASP A 131 -8.09 3.34 14.90
C ASP A 131 -7.42 3.36 13.51
N ALA A 132 -8.11 2.84 12.50
CA ALA A 132 -7.62 2.83 11.12
C ALA A 132 -7.44 4.25 10.58
N ASN A 133 -8.44 5.11 10.79
CA ASN A 133 -8.39 6.51 10.36
C ASN A 133 -7.32 7.31 11.10
N GLU A 134 -7.19 7.12 12.40
CA GLU A 134 -6.16 7.80 13.19
C GLU A 134 -4.76 7.44 12.71
N THR A 135 -4.50 6.16 12.47
CA THR A 135 -3.17 5.72 11.98
C THR A 135 -2.89 6.25 10.57
N ILE A 136 -3.88 6.21 9.68
CA ILE A 136 -3.75 6.78 8.32
C ILE A 136 -3.52 8.30 8.39
N LYS A 137 -4.18 9.00 9.31
CA LYS A 137 -3.94 10.42 9.55
C LYS A 137 -2.49 10.69 9.97
N TRP A 138 -1.89 9.88 10.84
CA TRP A 138 -0.46 10.04 11.18
C TRP A 138 0.46 9.89 9.97
N ILE A 139 0.14 8.97 9.06
CA ILE A 139 0.87 8.81 7.79
C ILE A 139 0.74 10.07 6.94
N ARG A 140 -0.47 10.60 6.81
CA ARG A 140 -0.75 11.82 6.05
C ARG A 140 -0.05 13.05 6.64
N GLU A 141 -0.08 13.21 7.97
CA GLU A 141 0.64 14.25 8.69
C GLU A 141 2.16 14.18 8.49
N GLU A 142 2.75 12.98 8.42
CA GLU A 142 4.19 12.84 8.15
C GLU A 142 4.51 13.21 6.70
N ILE A 143 3.66 12.88 5.73
CA ILE A 143 3.81 13.33 4.33
C ILE A 143 3.70 14.87 4.26
N GLU A 144 2.73 15.45 4.94
CA GLU A 144 2.57 16.92 5.01
C GLU A 144 3.80 17.61 5.56
N LYS A 145 4.36 17.09 6.64
CA LYS A 145 5.56 17.62 7.29
C LYS A 145 6.78 17.63 6.37
N ILE A 146 6.92 16.63 5.48
CA ILE A 146 8.09 16.48 4.61
C ILE A 146 7.88 17.21 3.27
N TYR A 147 6.69 17.10 2.67
CA TYR A 147 6.39 17.51 1.29
C TYR A 147 5.38 18.65 1.19
N GLY A 148 4.74 19.03 2.30
CA GLY A 148 3.74 20.10 2.35
C GLY A 148 2.31 19.63 2.10
N ASN A 149 1.36 20.49 2.48
CA ASN A 149 -0.08 20.19 2.49
C ASN A 149 -0.63 19.77 1.11
N SER A 150 -0.22 20.47 0.04
CA SER A 150 -0.72 20.15 -1.31
C SER A 150 -0.39 18.73 -1.75
N VAL A 151 0.80 18.23 -1.40
CA VAL A 151 1.22 16.85 -1.71
C VAL A 151 0.46 15.86 -0.84
N SER A 152 0.37 16.11 0.47
CA SER A 152 -0.32 15.20 1.39
C SER A 152 -1.81 15.05 1.08
N ASP A 153 -2.46 16.12 0.62
CA ASP A 153 -3.87 16.10 0.21
C ASP A 153 -4.09 15.30 -1.10
N SER A 154 -3.08 15.21 -1.96
CA SER A 154 -3.17 14.50 -3.24
C SER A 154 -2.82 13.01 -3.14
N VAL A 155 -2.05 12.61 -2.11
CA VAL A 155 -1.64 11.21 -1.94
C VAL A 155 -2.82 10.34 -1.51
N ILE A 156 -3.03 9.25 -2.25
CA ILE A 156 -4.04 8.24 -1.91
C ILE A 156 -3.48 7.35 -0.79
N ILE A 157 -4.22 7.23 0.32
CA ILE A 157 -3.87 6.33 1.41
C ILE A 157 -4.99 5.31 1.61
N GLN A 158 -4.66 4.04 1.38
CA GLN A 158 -5.58 2.91 1.46
C GLN A 158 -5.48 2.22 2.82
N TYR A 159 -6.60 1.67 3.27
CA TYR A 159 -6.62 0.74 4.39
C TYR A 159 -6.39 -0.69 3.89
N GLY A 160 -5.34 -1.36 4.38
CA GLY A 160 -4.90 -2.70 4.00
C GLY A 160 -5.18 -3.79 5.04
N GLY A 161 -5.98 -3.51 6.06
CA GLY A 161 -6.41 -4.52 7.02
C GLY A 161 -7.59 -5.36 6.50
N SER A 162 -8.34 -5.97 7.41
CA SER A 162 -9.49 -6.83 7.06
C SER A 162 -10.67 -6.00 6.54
N VAL A 163 -10.85 -5.95 5.21
CA VAL A 163 -11.99 -5.34 4.54
C VAL A 163 -12.98 -6.43 4.09
N LYS A 164 -14.26 -6.21 4.38
CA LYS A 164 -15.41 -7.05 3.97
C LYS A 164 -16.53 -6.14 3.49
N SER A 165 -17.51 -6.69 2.78
CA SER A 165 -18.71 -5.94 2.36
C SER A 165 -19.47 -5.32 3.55
N SER A 166 -19.38 -5.96 4.73
CA SER A 166 -20.06 -5.50 5.94
C SER A 166 -19.43 -4.30 6.62
N ASN A 167 -18.14 -3.99 6.39
CA ASN A 167 -17.43 -2.87 7.02
C ASN A 167 -16.85 -1.86 6.01
N ALA A 168 -16.90 -2.16 4.72
CA ALA A 168 -16.31 -1.31 3.68
C ALA A 168 -16.89 0.12 3.70
N LYS A 169 -18.21 0.26 3.85
CA LYS A 169 -18.85 1.56 3.91
C LYS A 169 -18.33 2.40 5.07
N GLU A 170 -18.33 1.84 6.28
CA GLU A 170 -17.89 2.58 7.48
C GLU A 170 -16.41 2.99 7.41
N LEU A 171 -15.56 2.13 6.82
CA LEU A 171 -14.15 2.43 6.63
C LEU A 171 -13.93 3.52 5.57
N PHE A 172 -14.57 3.40 4.40
CA PHE A 172 -14.31 4.30 3.28
C PHE A 172 -15.07 5.64 3.35
N GLU A 173 -15.94 5.82 4.35
CA GLU A 173 -16.55 7.10 4.70
C GLU A 173 -15.72 7.90 5.74
N MET A 174 -14.61 7.35 6.24
CA MET A 174 -13.70 8.06 7.14
C MET A 174 -12.88 9.11 6.38
N SER A 175 -12.51 10.20 7.08
CA SER A 175 -11.93 11.39 6.47
C SER A 175 -10.57 11.18 5.78
N ASP A 176 -9.76 10.24 6.30
CA ASP A 176 -8.39 10.03 5.83
C ASP A 176 -8.19 8.75 5.02
N ILE A 177 -9.23 7.90 4.91
CA ILE A 177 -9.20 6.63 4.19
C ILE A 177 -9.71 6.81 2.76
N ASP A 178 -8.83 6.78 1.76
CA ASP A 178 -9.17 7.00 0.35
C ASP A 178 -9.64 5.73 -0.38
N GLY A 179 -9.52 4.57 0.25
CA GLY A 179 -9.90 3.28 -0.33
C GLY A 179 -9.33 2.09 0.42
N GLY A 180 -9.25 0.94 -0.24
CA GLY A 180 -8.77 -0.29 0.40
C GLY A 180 -7.85 -1.13 -0.46
N LEU A 181 -6.85 -1.76 0.16
CA LEU A 181 -6.06 -2.85 -0.40
C LEU A 181 -6.66 -4.17 0.13
N VAL A 182 -7.43 -4.87 -0.72
CA VAL A 182 -8.29 -5.98 -0.31
C VAL A 182 -7.64 -7.32 -0.66
N GLY A 183 -7.35 -8.14 0.36
CA GLY A 183 -6.80 -9.49 0.23
C GLY A 183 -7.90 -10.56 0.02
N GLY A 184 -8.09 -11.45 1.00
CA GLY A 184 -8.95 -12.63 0.89
C GLY A 184 -10.37 -12.42 0.40
N ALA A 185 -11.01 -11.29 0.73
CA ALA A 185 -12.36 -10.97 0.26
C ALA A 185 -12.42 -10.77 -1.27
N SER A 186 -11.32 -10.36 -1.92
CA SER A 186 -11.23 -10.18 -3.37
C SER A 186 -11.29 -11.50 -4.15
N LEU A 187 -11.07 -12.65 -3.49
CA LEU A 187 -11.15 -13.97 -4.12
C LEU A 187 -12.60 -14.44 -4.39
N LYS A 188 -13.58 -13.71 -3.84
CA LYS A 188 -15.00 -13.99 -4.06
C LYS A 188 -15.62 -12.81 -4.81
N ALA A 189 -15.98 -13.02 -6.09
CA ALA A 189 -16.47 -11.97 -6.97
C ALA A 189 -17.64 -11.18 -6.38
N ASP A 190 -18.65 -11.86 -5.82
CA ASP A 190 -19.83 -11.22 -5.22
C ASP A 190 -19.47 -10.37 -3.99
N GLU A 191 -18.53 -10.82 -3.18
CA GLU A 191 -18.06 -10.10 -2.00
C GLU A 191 -17.27 -8.86 -2.43
N PHE A 192 -16.35 -9.03 -3.39
CA PHE A 192 -15.56 -7.91 -3.90
C PHE A 192 -16.42 -6.86 -4.61
N ALA A 193 -17.42 -7.30 -5.39
CA ALA A 193 -18.37 -6.40 -6.03
C ALA A 193 -19.14 -5.53 -5.01
N LYS A 194 -19.54 -6.10 -3.87
CA LYS A 194 -20.18 -5.33 -2.78
C LYS A 194 -19.21 -4.36 -2.10
N ILE A 195 -17.92 -4.72 -1.96
CA ILE A 195 -16.90 -3.82 -1.42
C ILE A 195 -16.70 -2.63 -2.37
N VAL A 196 -16.60 -2.88 -3.68
CA VAL A 196 -16.42 -1.81 -4.68
C VAL A 196 -17.64 -0.89 -4.76
N ASN A 197 -18.85 -1.44 -4.61
CA ASN A 197 -20.10 -0.70 -4.66
C ASN A 197 -20.69 -0.43 -3.26
N TYR A 198 -19.86 -0.05 -2.32
CA TYR A 198 -20.20 0.14 -0.90
C TYR A 198 -21.16 1.30 -0.62
N LYS A 199 -21.38 2.21 -1.57
CA LYS A 199 -22.27 3.39 -1.48
C LYS A 199 -23.72 3.01 -1.64
#